data_495bbc6b6ced5862872d59e98b2a8e8d
#
_entry.id   495bbc6b6ced5862872d59e98b2a8e8d
#
_cell.length_a   1.000
_cell.length_b   1.000
_cell.length_c   1.000
_cell.angle_alpha   90.00
_cell.angle_beta   90.00
_cell.angle_gamma   90.00
#
_symmetry.space_group_name_H-M   'P 1'
#
loop_
_entity.id
_entity.type
_entity.pdbx_description
1 polymer ?
#
loop_
_entity_poly.entity_id
_entity_poly.type
_entity_poly.pdbx_seq_one_letter_code
_entity_poly.pdbx_strand_id
1 'polypeptide(L)'
;TNEIKAYKAEPGKVDTDIEQKEDVPKTTVDTSKVADAVLTEEDKAAVADGKDISVKVKVANADETTEEAVKEKIAAVIKGSTIGKLFDITIEKTVDGVSTEVKETKNAIQFTVAIPESLVNTDATKERTYAIVRIHNGEAKEVTPITVENGTITFSTSEFSTYAIVYTDADKTPGTPSTPGTPSTPGTPSTPDTPSTPDTPSTPDTPSADNGNNSGSTTGDANTTPSSPSTGDMAMRTIMPLTAVMGIALLGAAYVLMARTKKED
;
A
#
# COMPACT_ATOMS: atom_id res chain seq x y z
N THR A 1 69.17 -14.82 0.66
CA THR A 1 67.90 -15.03 -0.04
C THR A 1 66.86 -14.14 0.61
N ASN A 2 66.49 -13.02 -0.05
CA ASN A 2 65.38 -12.18 0.41
C ASN A 2 64.10 -12.87 -0.02
N GLU A 3 63.33 -13.41 0.95
CA GLU A 3 61.95 -13.84 0.70
C GLU A 3 61.09 -12.61 0.51
N ILE A 4 60.62 -12.38 -0.70
CA ILE A 4 59.56 -11.41 -0.97
C ILE A 4 58.29 -12.05 -0.44
N LYS A 5 57.82 -11.67 0.76
CA LYS A 5 56.53 -11.99 1.27
C LYS A 5 55.51 -11.24 0.38
N ALA A 6 54.76 -11.97 -0.42
CA ALA A 6 53.65 -11.41 -1.15
C ALA A 6 52.67 -10.83 -0.13
N TYR A 7 52.55 -9.52 -0.10
CA TYR A 7 51.53 -8.84 0.74
C TYR A 7 50.16 -9.05 0.04
N LYS A 8 49.34 -9.89 0.61
CA LYS A 8 47.95 -10.04 0.15
C LYS A 8 47.19 -8.82 0.62
N ALA A 9 46.70 -8.01 -0.30
CA ALA A 9 45.81 -6.90 0.06
C ALA A 9 44.59 -7.43 0.83
N GLU A 10 44.14 -6.67 1.81
CA GLU A 10 42.89 -6.98 2.45
C GLU A 10 41.74 -6.77 1.45
N PRO A 11 40.71 -7.63 1.44
CA PRO A 11 39.57 -7.45 0.54
C PRO A 11 38.88 -6.11 0.80
N GLY A 12 38.43 -5.47 -0.26
CA GLY A 12 37.57 -4.29 -0.18
C GLY A 12 36.20 -4.63 0.41
N LYS A 13 35.42 -3.60 0.65
CA LYS A 13 34.06 -3.71 1.21
C LYS A 13 33.03 -3.58 0.10
N VAL A 14 31.94 -4.31 0.25
CA VAL A 14 30.72 -4.09 -0.55
C VAL A 14 29.68 -3.48 0.38
N ASP A 15 29.26 -2.27 0.05
CA ASP A 15 28.19 -1.56 0.76
C ASP A 15 26.95 -1.45 -0.14
N THR A 16 25.78 -1.76 0.41
CA THR A 16 24.52 -1.70 -0.34
C THR A 16 23.48 -0.96 0.46
N ASP A 17 22.92 0.09 -0.11
CA ASP A 17 21.97 0.99 0.53
C ASP A 17 20.76 1.28 -0.35
N ILE A 18 19.66 1.71 0.27
CA ILE A 18 18.45 2.18 -0.40
C ILE A 18 18.20 3.65 -0.05
N GLU A 19 18.16 4.49 -1.06
CA GLU A 19 17.80 5.90 -0.96
C GLU A 19 16.39 6.11 -1.50
N GLN A 20 15.49 6.64 -0.69
CA GLN A 20 14.12 6.93 -1.08
C GLN A 20 13.83 8.42 -0.92
N LYS A 21 13.19 9.01 -1.92
CA LYS A 21 12.66 10.37 -1.82
C LYS A 21 11.39 10.38 -0.98
N GLU A 22 11.03 11.55 -0.49
CA GLU A 22 9.71 11.78 0.08
C GLU A 22 8.64 11.63 -1.03
N ASP A 23 7.42 11.33 -0.67
CA ASP A 23 6.28 11.17 -1.59
C ASP A 23 6.33 9.99 -2.57
N VAL A 24 7.28 9.07 -2.42
CA VAL A 24 7.28 7.80 -3.14
C VAL A 24 6.65 6.68 -2.28
N PRO A 25 6.12 5.63 -2.90
CA PRO A 25 5.69 4.45 -2.16
C PRO A 25 6.86 3.87 -1.36
N LYS A 26 6.69 3.67 -0.06
CA LYS A 26 7.75 3.08 0.77
C LYS A 26 8.15 1.73 0.20
N THR A 27 9.39 1.63 -0.22
CA THR A 27 9.95 0.44 -0.88
C THR A 27 11.00 -0.21 0.01
N THR A 28 10.99 -1.51 0.08
CA THR A 28 12.01 -2.31 0.78
C THR A 28 12.56 -3.37 -0.17
N VAL A 29 13.82 -3.71 0.04
CA VAL A 29 14.56 -4.72 -0.72
C VAL A 29 15.58 -5.40 0.18
N ASP A 30 15.90 -6.65 -0.08
CA ASP A 30 17.01 -7.33 0.58
C ASP A 30 18.33 -6.87 -0.05
N THR A 31 19.09 -6.06 0.66
CA THR A 31 20.34 -5.46 0.18
C THR A 31 21.39 -6.50 -0.18
N SER A 32 21.41 -7.66 0.50
CA SER A 32 22.32 -8.75 0.16
C SER A 32 22.00 -9.35 -1.21
N LYS A 33 20.71 -9.50 -1.52
CA LYS A 33 20.26 -9.98 -2.84
C LYS A 33 20.52 -8.97 -3.96
N VAL A 34 20.45 -7.68 -3.65
CA VAL A 34 20.82 -6.61 -4.58
C VAL A 34 22.30 -6.73 -4.94
N ALA A 35 23.19 -6.84 -3.94
CA ALA A 35 24.62 -7.02 -4.17
C ALA A 35 24.90 -8.26 -5.04
N ASP A 36 24.30 -9.40 -4.69
CA ASP A 36 24.48 -10.66 -5.43
C ASP A 36 24.03 -10.57 -6.90
N ALA A 37 22.97 -9.78 -7.18
CA ALA A 37 22.44 -9.63 -8.53
C ALA A 37 23.24 -8.63 -9.38
N VAL A 38 23.81 -7.59 -8.74
CA VAL A 38 24.47 -6.45 -9.39
C VAL A 38 25.95 -6.70 -9.64
N LEU A 39 26.63 -7.40 -8.71
CA LEU A 39 28.08 -7.60 -8.81
C LEU A 39 28.43 -8.63 -9.87
N THR A 40 29.29 -8.21 -10.80
CA THR A 40 29.89 -9.08 -11.80
C THR A 40 31.10 -9.86 -11.23
N GLU A 41 31.60 -10.82 -11.95
CA GLU A 41 32.82 -11.53 -11.54
C GLU A 41 34.05 -10.61 -11.52
N GLU A 42 34.09 -9.59 -12.39
CA GLU A 42 35.13 -8.55 -12.37
C GLU A 42 35.02 -7.69 -11.12
N ASP A 43 33.79 -7.34 -10.67
CA ASP A 43 33.56 -6.61 -9.42
C ASP A 43 34.05 -7.42 -8.22
N LYS A 44 33.76 -8.72 -8.18
CA LYS A 44 34.21 -9.61 -7.12
C LYS A 44 35.74 -9.73 -7.09
N ALA A 45 36.38 -9.76 -8.26
CA ALA A 45 37.82 -9.73 -8.36
C ALA A 45 38.37 -8.39 -7.84
N ALA A 46 37.76 -7.27 -8.21
CA ALA A 46 38.15 -5.95 -7.72
C ALA A 46 38.07 -5.85 -6.19
N VAL A 47 37.00 -6.40 -5.58
CA VAL A 47 36.88 -6.51 -4.11
C VAL A 47 38.00 -7.36 -3.51
N ALA A 48 38.31 -8.50 -4.15
CA ALA A 48 39.42 -9.36 -3.69
C ALA A 48 40.79 -8.65 -3.75
N ASP A 49 40.93 -7.68 -4.68
CA ASP A 49 42.12 -6.84 -4.84
C ASP A 49 42.09 -5.58 -3.95
N GLY A 50 41.13 -5.46 -3.03
CA GLY A 50 41.05 -4.39 -2.03
C GLY A 50 40.28 -3.15 -2.48
N LYS A 51 39.50 -3.20 -3.57
CA LYS A 51 38.67 -2.09 -4.01
C LYS A 51 37.29 -2.12 -3.35
N ASP A 52 36.86 -0.98 -2.86
CA ASP A 52 35.50 -0.83 -2.29
C ASP A 52 34.46 -0.66 -3.41
N ILE A 53 33.31 -1.28 -3.22
CA ILE A 53 32.16 -1.16 -4.11
C ILE A 53 30.94 -0.70 -3.30
N SER A 54 30.26 0.31 -3.82
CA SER A 54 28.96 0.75 -3.29
C SER A 54 27.87 0.49 -4.33
N VAL A 55 26.77 -0.12 -3.88
CA VAL A 55 25.55 -0.32 -4.68
C VAL A 55 24.41 0.45 -4.02
N LYS A 56 23.82 1.36 -4.76
CA LYS A 56 22.72 2.19 -4.27
C LYS A 56 21.45 1.96 -5.07
N VAL A 57 20.40 1.50 -4.41
CA VAL A 57 19.05 1.47 -4.95
C VAL A 57 18.41 2.82 -4.69
N LYS A 58 17.94 3.50 -5.72
CA LYS A 58 17.27 4.81 -5.61
C LYS A 58 15.80 4.65 -5.99
N VAL A 59 14.91 5.16 -5.13
CA VAL A 59 13.47 5.23 -5.41
C VAL A 59 13.06 6.69 -5.42
N ALA A 60 12.53 7.15 -6.55
CA ALA A 60 12.18 8.55 -6.79
C ALA A 60 10.80 8.66 -7.44
N ASN A 61 10.18 9.85 -7.40
CA ASN A 61 8.99 10.11 -8.20
C ASN A 61 9.38 10.09 -9.69
N ALA A 62 8.53 9.50 -10.52
CA ALA A 62 8.68 9.62 -11.96
C ALA A 62 8.43 11.07 -12.39
N ASP A 63 9.07 11.48 -13.49
CA ASP A 63 8.90 12.82 -14.04
C ASP A 63 7.46 13.04 -14.53
N GLU A 64 6.90 14.24 -14.32
CA GLU A 64 5.55 14.59 -14.78
C GLU A 64 5.39 14.41 -16.31
N THR A 65 6.45 14.68 -17.07
CA THR A 65 6.45 14.46 -18.53
C THR A 65 6.38 12.97 -18.90
N THR A 66 6.92 12.09 -18.03
CA THR A 66 6.82 10.64 -18.19
C THR A 66 5.39 10.18 -17.96
N GLU A 67 4.68 10.82 -17.05
CA GLU A 67 3.30 10.46 -16.67
C GLU A 67 2.33 10.47 -17.84
N GLU A 68 2.32 11.54 -18.64
CA GLU A 68 1.45 11.63 -19.81
C GLU A 68 1.86 10.64 -20.92
N ALA A 69 3.16 10.51 -21.17
CA ALA A 69 3.68 9.63 -22.21
C ALA A 69 3.41 8.15 -21.95
N VAL A 70 3.24 7.74 -20.69
CA VAL A 70 3.05 6.34 -20.31
C VAL A 70 1.59 5.96 -20.07
N LYS A 71 0.69 6.91 -19.83
CA LYS A 71 -0.73 6.63 -19.56
C LYS A 71 -1.38 5.77 -20.64
N GLU A 72 -1.20 6.11 -21.89
CA GLU A 72 -1.76 5.34 -23.00
C GLU A 72 -1.17 3.93 -23.08
N LYS A 73 0.12 3.81 -22.83
CA LYS A 73 0.83 2.53 -22.86
C LYS A 73 0.39 1.60 -21.73
N ILE A 74 0.19 2.15 -20.53
CA ILE A 74 -0.33 1.39 -19.38
C ILE A 74 -1.77 0.93 -19.66
N ALA A 75 -2.63 1.81 -20.18
CA ALA A 75 -4.01 1.48 -20.53
C ALA A 75 -4.09 0.40 -21.62
N ALA A 76 -3.11 0.32 -22.49
CA ALA A 76 -3.02 -0.74 -23.51
C ALA A 76 -2.65 -2.11 -22.91
N VAL A 77 -1.89 -2.13 -21.82
CA VAL A 77 -1.46 -3.36 -21.14
C VAL A 77 -2.55 -3.89 -20.23
N ILE A 78 -3.16 -3.03 -19.41
CA ILE A 78 -4.23 -3.42 -18.48
C ILE A 78 -5.46 -2.56 -18.75
N LYS A 79 -6.41 -3.13 -19.50
CA LYS A 79 -7.65 -2.43 -19.88
C LYS A 79 -8.51 -2.10 -18.65
N GLY A 80 -8.99 -0.87 -18.60
CA GLY A 80 -9.87 -0.41 -17.51
C GLY A 80 -9.15 -0.12 -16.20
N SER A 81 -7.80 -0.18 -16.20
CA SER A 81 -7.03 0.20 -15.02
C SER A 81 -6.96 1.72 -14.85
N THR A 82 -6.84 2.12 -13.60
CA THR A 82 -6.51 3.49 -13.19
C THR A 82 -5.06 3.51 -12.72
N ILE A 83 -4.29 4.52 -13.17
CA ILE A 83 -2.94 4.74 -12.68
C ILE A 83 -3.04 5.36 -11.29
N GLY A 84 -2.46 4.68 -10.31
CA GLY A 84 -2.45 5.14 -8.94
C GLY A 84 -1.22 5.98 -8.61
N LYS A 85 -0.03 5.43 -8.85
CA LYS A 85 1.24 6.12 -8.54
C LYS A 85 2.34 5.65 -9.49
N LEU A 86 3.06 6.62 -10.05
CA LEU A 86 4.28 6.40 -10.83
C LEU A 86 5.51 6.65 -9.96
N PHE A 87 6.53 5.83 -10.09
CA PHE A 87 7.81 5.97 -9.39
C PHE A 87 8.92 5.27 -10.15
N ASP A 88 10.14 5.76 -9.97
CA ASP A 88 11.33 5.19 -10.59
C ASP A 88 12.09 4.33 -9.58
N ILE A 89 12.57 3.18 -10.03
CA ILE A 89 13.59 2.39 -9.35
C ILE A 89 14.81 2.38 -10.23
N THR A 90 15.92 2.91 -9.73
CA THR A 90 17.21 2.88 -10.42
C THR A 90 18.26 2.28 -9.50
N ILE A 91 19.28 1.64 -10.08
CA ILE A 91 20.41 1.11 -9.34
C ILE A 91 21.69 1.74 -9.87
N GLU A 92 22.49 2.26 -8.95
CA GLU A 92 23.81 2.82 -9.23
C GLU A 92 24.88 1.97 -8.55
N LYS A 93 25.89 1.57 -9.29
CA LYS A 93 27.07 0.88 -8.77
C LYS A 93 28.29 1.80 -8.90
N THR A 94 29.00 1.96 -7.79
CA THR A 94 30.24 2.75 -7.74
C THR A 94 31.40 1.83 -7.41
N VAL A 95 32.39 1.81 -8.28
CA VAL A 95 33.63 1.06 -8.10
C VAL A 95 34.78 2.06 -8.17
N ASP A 96 35.60 2.11 -7.14
CA ASP A 96 36.78 3.00 -7.09
C ASP A 96 36.43 4.48 -7.40
N GLY A 97 35.26 4.92 -6.89
CA GLY A 97 34.75 6.29 -7.08
C GLY A 97 34.08 6.56 -8.43
N VAL A 98 34.01 5.57 -9.34
CA VAL A 98 33.32 5.70 -10.62
C VAL A 98 31.94 5.09 -10.54
N SER A 99 30.91 5.93 -10.70
CA SER A 99 29.51 5.50 -10.67
C SER A 99 29.01 5.11 -12.06
N THR A 100 28.26 4.02 -12.11
CA THR A 100 27.63 3.50 -13.32
C THR A 100 26.19 3.09 -13.01
N GLU A 101 25.23 3.49 -13.83
CA GLU A 101 23.85 3.05 -13.73
C GLU A 101 23.74 1.58 -14.19
N VAL A 102 23.06 0.77 -13.38
CA VAL A 102 22.72 -0.62 -13.69
C VAL A 102 21.28 -0.66 -14.16
N LYS A 103 21.06 -0.82 -15.46
CA LYS A 103 19.72 -0.86 -16.06
C LYS A 103 19.09 -2.24 -16.00
N GLU A 104 19.90 -3.27 -16.01
CA GLU A 104 19.46 -4.66 -16.01
C GLU A 104 20.39 -5.52 -15.16
N THR A 105 19.85 -6.58 -14.57
CA THR A 105 20.60 -7.61 -13.85
C THR A 105 20.28 -8.99 -14.41
N LYS A 106 21.23 -9.91 -14.26
CA LYS A 106 21.03 -11.31 -14.70
C LYS A 106 19.96 -12.02 -13.87
N ASN A 107 19.91 -11.75 -12.58
CA ASN A 107 18.96 -12.33 -11.65
C ASN A 107 17.94 -11.25 -11.22
N ALA A 108 16.68 -11.62 -11.15
CA ALA A 108 15.65 -10.71 -10.66
C ALA A 108 15.86 -10.39 -9.17
N ILE A 109 15.57 -9.14 -8.82
CA ILE A 109 15.60 -8.62 -7.45
C ILE A 109 14.14 -8.47 -7.00
N GLN A 110 13.84 -8.92 -5.78
CA GLN A 110 12.52 -8.78 -5.19
C GLN A 110 12.38 -7.45 -4.45
N PHE A 111 11.34 -6.73 -4.79
CA PHE A 111 10.95 -5.47 -4.14
C PHE A 111 9.61 -5.64 -3.45
N THR A 112 9.44 -5.01 -2.29
CA THR A 112 8.16 -4.86 -1.62
C THR A 112 7.83 -3.38 -1.49
N VAL A 113 6.71 -2.97 -2.06
CA VAL A 113 6.28 -1.57 -2.18
C VAL A 113 4.98 -1.39 -1.42
N ALA A 114 4.93 -0.41 -0.51
CA ALA A 114 3.70 -0.09 0.21
C ALA A 114 2.66 0.52 -0.73
N ILE A 115 1.41 0.12 -0.59
CA ILE A 115 0.28 0.76 -1.26
C ILE A 115 0.02 2.09 -0.56
N PRO A 116 0.13 3.24 -1.26
CA PRO A 116 -0.21 4.53 -0.68
C PRO A 116 -1.64 4.56 -0.11
N GLU A 117 -1.84 5.23 1.01
CA GLU A 117 -3.17 5.33 1.64
C GLU A 117 -4.24 5.88 0.69
N SER A 118 -3.85 6.82 -0.20
CA SER A 118 -4.74 7.37 -1.23
C SER A 118 -5.24 6.34 -2.24
N LEU A 119 -4.56 5.20 -2.36
CA LEU A 119 -4.93 4.13 -3.28
C LEU A 119 -5.69 2.99 -2.59
N VAL A 120 -5.83 3.03 -1.27
CA VAL A 120 -6.61 2.01 -0.54
C VAL A 120 -8.08 2.18 -0.90
N ASN A 121 -8.74 1.06 -1.23
CA ASN A 121 -10.17 1.09 -1.55
C ASN A 121 -11.00 1.37 -0.29
N THR A 122 -11.77 2.46 -0.31
CA THR A 122 -12.70 2.84 0.75
C THR A 122 -14.15 2.54 0.41
N ASP A 123 -14.45 2.12 -0.83
CA ASP A 123 -15.80 1.75 -1.27
C ASP A 123 -16.07 0.28 -0.93
N ALA A 124 -16.95 0.05 0.05
CA ALA A 124 -17.31 -1.29 0.50
C ALA A 124 -18.04 -2.13 -0.57
N THR A 125 -18.60 -1.48 -1.60
CA THR A 125 -19.30 -2.15 -2.71
C THR A 125 -18.37 -2.62 -3.82
N LYS A 126 -17.11 -2.18 -3.80
CA LYS A 126 -16.10 -2.49 -4.80
C LYS A 126 -15.00 -3.39 -4.24
N GLU A 127 -14.50 -4.23 -5.09
CA GLU A 127 -13.26 -4.98 -4.86
C GLU A 127 -12.16 -4.37 -5.73
N ARG A 128 -11.06 -3.97 -5.11
CA ARG A 128 -9.91 -3.38 -5.79
C ARG A 128 -8.82 -4.42 -5.98
N THR A 129 -8.38 -4.56 -7.22
CA THR A 129 -7.23 -5.39 -7.59
C THR A 129 -6.10 -4.49 -8.04
N TYR A 130 -4.88 -4.77 -7.58
CA TYR A 130 -3.68 -4.03 -7.94
C TYR A 130 -2.83 -4.81 -8.92
N ALA A 131 -2.08 -4.07 -9.74
CA ALA A 131 -1.04 -4.60 -10.59
C ALA A 131 0.16 -3.63 -10.63
N ILE A 132 1.31 -4.15 -11.03
CA ILE A 132 2.50 -3.36 -11.32
C ILE A 132 2.75 -3.39 -12.82
N VAL A 133 2.90 -2.22 -13.41
CA VAL A 133 3.34 -2.07 -14.80
C VAL A 133 4.71 -1.41 -14.80
N ARG A 134 5.66 -2.03 -15.48
CA ARG A 134 6.99 -1.44 -15.71
C ARG A 134 7.02 -0.79 -17.08
N ILE A 135 7.64 0.38 -17.16
CA ILE A 135 7.93 1.10 -18.39
C ILE A 135 9.43 1.11 -18.58
N HIS A 136 9.92 0.32 -19.53
CA HIS A 136 11.35 0.18 -19.83
C HIS A 136 11.58 0.31 -21.33
N ASN A 137 12.59 1.10 -21.74
CA ASN A 137 12.89 1.37 -23.13
C ASN A 137 11.67 1.82 -23.98
N GLY A 138 10.74 2.54 -23.33
CA GLY A 138 9.53 3.04 -23.98
C GLY A 138 8.41 2.02 -24.15
N GLU A 139 8.55 0.81 -23.65
CA GLU A 139 7.53 -0.24 -23.63
C GLU A 139 6.94 -0.42 -22.23
N ALA A 140 5.61 -0.55 -22.15
CA ALA A 140 4.92 -0.89 -20.92
C ALA A 140 4.67 -2.41 -20.87
N LYS A 141 4.95 -3.02 -19.73
CA LYS A 141 4.74 -4.44 -19.49
C LYS A 141 4.26 -4.68 -18.07
N GLU A 142 3.25 -5.51 -17.92
CA GLU A 142 2.81 -5.98 -16.61
C GLU A 142 3.90 -6.85 -15.97
N VAL A 143 4.17 -6.59 -14.71
CA VAL A 143 5.12 -7.38 -13.90
C VAL A 143 4.34 -8.48 -13.18
N THR A 144 4.59 -9.72 -13.56
CA THR A 144 3.94 -10.90 -12.98
C THR A 144 4.98 -11.99 -12.69
N PRO A 145 4.78 -12.80 -11.64
CA PRO A 145 3.72 -12.70 -10.62
C PRO A 145 3.96 -11.59 -9.60
N ILE A 146 2.86 -11.11 -9.00
CA ILE A 146 2.92 -10.23 -7.84
C ILE A 146 2.18 -10.86 -6.65
N THR A 147 2.50 -10.43 -5.44
CA THR A 147 1.77 -10.76 -4.21
C THR A 147 1.29 -9.47 -3.57
N VAL A 148 -0.02 -9.39 -3.25
CA VAL A 148 -0.63 -8.24 -2.58
C VAL A 148 -1.10 -8.67 -1.20
N GLU A 149 -0.41 -8.22 -0.16
CA GLU A 149 -0.70 -8.61 1.22
C GLU A 149 -0.38 -7.45 2.17
N ASN A 150 -1.16 -7.31 3.23
CA ASN A 150 -0.90 -6.37 4.33
C ASN A 150 -0.62 -4.92 3.86
N GLY A 151 -1.30 -4.47 2.80
CA GLY A 151 -1.10 -3.12 2.27
C GLY A 151 0.20 -2.95 1.49
N THR A 152 0.82 -4.03 1.05
CA THR A 152 2.04 -4.01 0.22
C THR A 152 1.87 -4.83 -1.05
N ILE A 153 2.68 -4.51 -2.05
CA ILE A 153 2.81 -5.27 -3.29
C ILE A 153 4.26 -5.77 -3.38
N THR A 154 4.43 -7.07 -3.46
CA THR A 154 5.74 -7.70 -3.67
C THR A 154 5.85 -8.21 -5.10
N PHE A 155 6.93 -7.88 -5.77
CA PHE A 155 7.23 -8.31 -7.13
C PHE A 155 8.73 -8.48 -7.35
N SER A 156 9.10 -9.17 -8.42
CA SER A 156 10.50 -9.38 -8.81
C SER A 156 10.76 -8.81 -10.19
N THR A 157 11.90 -8.16 -10.35
CA THR A 157 12.31 -7.56 -11.63
C THR A 157 13.81 -7.63 -11.82
N SER A 158 14.26 -7.73 -13.08
CA SER A 158 15.66 -7.63 -13.48
C SER A 158 15.96 -6.38 -14.31
N GLU A 159 14.96 -5.53 -14.55
CA GLU A 159 15.09 -4.32 -15.37
C GLU A 159 14.60 -3.13 -14.56
N PHE A 160 15.41 -2.08 -14.48
CA PHE A 160 15.17 -0.92 -13.63
C PHE A 160 14.82 0.30 -14.47
N SER A 161 13.73 0.97 -14.14
CA SER A 161 13.19 2.13 -14.84
C SER A 161 11.96 2.66 -14.09
N THR A 162 10.95 3.16 -14.82
CA THR A 162 9.68 3.64 -14.25
C THR A 162 8.71 2.49 -14.00
N TYR A 163 8.04 2.55 -12.86
CA TYR A 163 6.99 1.62 -12.43
C TYR A 163 5.70 2.38 -12.14
N ALA A 164 4.58 1.71 -12.37
CA ALA A 164 3.26 2.20 -12.01
C ALA A 164 2.56 1.19 -11.10
N ILE A 165 2.06 1.67 -9.96
CA ILE A 165 0.98 0.98 -9.26
C ILE A 165 -0.30 1.33 -9.99
N VAL A 166 -0.98 0.34 -10.54
CA VAL A 166 -2.28 0.50 -11.18
C VAL A 166 -3.32 -0.33 -10.46
N TYR A 167 -4.59 0.06 -10.58
CA TYR A 167 -5.67 -0.69 -9.96
C TYR A 167 -6.92 -0.73 -10.84
N THR A 168 -7.72 -1.74 -10.62
CA THR A 168 -9.07 -1.89 -11.20
C THR A 168 -10.06 -2.13 -10.08
N ASP A 169 -11.23 -1.50 -10.18
CA ASP A 169 -12.34 -1.68 -9.25
C ASP A 169 -13.46 -2.45 -9.93
N ALA A 170 -13.82 -3.59 -9.38
CA ALA A 170 -14.95 -4.39 -9.80
C ALA A 170 -16.08 -4.32 -8.76
N ASP A 171 -17.33 -4.43 -9.20
CA ASP A 171 -18.44 -4.56 -8.27
C ASP A 171 -18.33 -5.87 -7.50
N LYS A 172 -18.46 -5.82 -6.18
CA LYS A 172 -18.57 -7.05 -5.39
C LYS A 172 -19.86 -7.75 -5.79
N THR A 173 -19.73 -8.98 -6.24
CA THR A 173 -20.92 -9.83 -6.44
C THR A 173 -21.65 -9.94 -5.10
N PRO A 174 -22.96 -9.57 -5.02
CA PRO A 174 -23.72 -9.76 -3.81
C PRO A 174 -23.59 -11.23 -3.39
N GLY A 175 -23.16 -11.48 -2.15
CA GLY A 175 -23.08 -12.84 -1.62
C GLY A 175 -24.43 -13.51 -1.83
N THR A 176 -24.43 -14.73 -2.36
CA THR A 176 -25.66 -15.54 -2.46
C THR A 176 -26.33 -15.51 -1.10
N PRO A 177 -27.62 -15.05 -0.99
CA PRO A 177 -28.30 -15.06 0.28
C PRO A 177 -28.20 -16.45 0.91
N SER A 178 -27.75 -16.53 2.14
CA SER A 178 -27.75 -17.79 2.87
C SER A 178 -29.17 -18.35 2.80
N THR A 179 -29.32 -19.55 2.27
CA THR A 179 -30.64 -20.24 2.25
C THR A 179 -31.20 -20.16 3.67
N PRO A 180 -32.42 -19.59 3.89
CA PRO A 180 -33.00 -19.57 5.21
C PRO A 180 -32.97 -21.00 5.76
N GLY A 181 -32.45 -21.18 6.97
CA GLY A 181 -32.44 -22.48 7.61
C GLY A 181 -33.85 -23.05 7.61
N THR A 182 -33.97 -24.30 7.25
CA THR A 182 -35.27 -25.03 7.29
C THR A 182 -35.90 -24.78 8.67
N PRO A 183 -37.16 -24.26 8.74
CA PRO A 183 -37.82 -24.06 10.02
C PRO A 183 -37.80 -25.38 10.79
N SER A 184 -37.34 -25.35 12.02
CA SER A 184 -37.41 -26.53 12.91
C SER A 184 -38.84 -26.98 13.01
N THR A 185 -39.10 -28.24 12.78
CA THR A 185 -40.43 -28.85 12.96
C THR A 185 -40.95 -28.51 14.36
N PRO A 186 -42.16 -27.94 14.52
CA PRO A 186 -42.69 -27.69 15.83
C PRO A 186 -42.72 -28.98 16.64
N GLY A 187 -42.19 -28.93 17.86
CA GLY A 187 -42.24 -30.04 18.76
C GLY A 187 -43.67 -30.51 18.99
N THR A 188 -43.89 -31.82 19.05
CA THR A 188 -45.21 -32.42 19.36
C THR A 188 -45.70 -31.84 20.69
N PRO A 189 -46.98 -31.28 20.76
CA PRO A 189 -47.49 -30.80 22.01
C PRO A 189 -47.50 -31.90 23.09
N SER A 190 -46.94 -31.57 24.24
CA SER A 190 -47.03 -32.49 25.39
C SER A 190 -48.49 -32.67 25.76
N THR A 191 -48.89 -33.91 26.04
CA THR A 191 -50.22 -34.23 26.57
C THR A 191 -50.48 -33.40 27.86
N PRO A 192 -51.67 -32.80 28.03
CA PRO A 192 -51.98 -32.05 29.23
C PRO A 192 -51.96 -33.02 30.45
N ASP A 193 -51.30 -32.57 31.51
CA ASP A 193 -51.34 -33.29 32.78
C ASP A 193 -52.74 -33.35 33.32
N THR A 194 -53.11 -34.47 33.88
CA THR A 194 -54.42 -34.72 34.51
C THR A 194 -54.58 -33.75 35.69
N PRO A 195 -55.73 -33.06 35.81
CA PRO A 195 -55.95 -32.14 36.92
C PRO A 195 -55.89 -32.86 38.28
N SER A 196 -55.07 -32.32 39.17
CA SER A 196 -55.00 -32.78 40.54
C SER A 196 -56.31 -32.39 41.26
N THR A 197 -56.82 -33.28 42.12
CA THR A 197 -58.00 -33.02 42.92
C THR A 197 -57.80 -31.80 43.83
N PRO A 198 -58.81 -30.96 44.01
CA PRO A 198 -58.71 -29.78 44.85
C PRO A 198 -58.53 -30.17 46.35
N ASP A 199 -57.56 -29.52 46.98
CA ASP A 199 -57.39 -29.65 48.44
C ASP A 199 -58.52 -28.92 49.21
N THR A 200 -58.89 -29.48 50.31
CA THR A 200 -59.93 -28.99 51.17
C THR A 200 -59.56 -27.62 51.82
N PRO A 201 -60.40 -26.62 51.86
CA PRO A 201 -60.11 -25.33 52.44
C PRO A 201 -59.77 -25.39 53.92
N SER A 202 -58.63 -24.82 54.32
CA SER A 202 -58.30 -24.59 55.73
C SER A 202 -59.03 -23.38 56.26
N THR A 203 -59.43 -23.45 57.48
CA THR A 203 -60.18 -22.39 58.22
C THR A 203 -59.32 -21.15 58.37
N PRO A 204 -59.94 -19.94 58.35
CA PRO A 204 -59.25 -18.67 58.49
C PRO A 204 -58.80 -18.43 59.94
N ASP A 205 -57.56 -18.02 60.11
CA ASP A 205 -56.99 -17.53 61.35
C ASP A 205 -57.35 -16.04 61.57
N THR A 206 -57.66 -15.70 62.80
CA THR A 206 -58.12 -14.43 63.33
C THR A 206 -57.04 -13.33 63.20
N PRO A 207 -57.38 -12.10 62.89
CA PRO A 207 -56.38 -11.01 62.76
C PRO A 207 -55.95 -10.51 64.15
N SER A 208 -54.61 -10.46 64.33
CA SER A 208 -54.03 -9.68 65.43
C SER A 208 -53.76 -8.25 64.94
N ALA A 209 -54.32 -7.31 65.65
CA ALA A 209 -53.98 -5.90 65.54
C ALA A 209 -52.75 -5.58 66.34
N ASP A 210 -51.85 -4.80 65.76
CA ASP A 210 -51.10 -3.77 66.50
C ASP A 210 -50.35 -2.90 65.41
N ASN A 211 -50.80 -1.71 65.33
CA ASN A 211 -50.46 -0.45 65.89
C ASN A 211 -49.01 -0.01 65.76
N GLY A 212 -48.78 1.07 65.08
CA GLY A 212 -47.56 1.84 65.34
C GLY A 212 -46.93 2.57 64.17
N ASN A 213 -47.56 3.61 63.80
CA ASN A 213 -47.00 4.98 63.80
C ASN A 213 -45.80 5.30 62.88
N ASN A 214 -46.08 6.20 62.03
CA ASN A 214 -45.55 7.56 61.86
C ASN A 214 -44.48 7.86 60.80
N SER A 215 -44.92 8.78 60.05
CA SER A 215 -44.24 10.00 59.59
C SER A 215 -43.16 9.96 58.51
N GLY A 216 -43.49 10.76 57.54
CA GLY A 216 -42.53 11.70 56.96
C GLY A 216 -42.44 11.68 55.45
N SER A 217 -43.30 12.40 54.79
CA SER A 217 -43.06 13.69 54.14
C SER A 217 -41.85 13.61 53.15
N THR A 218 -41.99 13.86 51.95
CA THR A 218 -42.27 14.98 51.09
C THR A 218 -41.54 14.85 49.78
N THR A 219 -42.30 15.06 48.75
CA THR A 219 -41.97 15.88 47.56
C THR A 219 -40.66 15.68 46.80
N GLY A 220 -40.83 15.55 45.50
CA GLY A 220 -39.82 15.95 44.55
C GLY A 220 -40.05 15.42 43.14
N ASP A 221 -40.87 16.16 42.41
CA ASP A 221 -40.93 16.17 40.96
C ASP A 221 -39.53 16.21 40.35
N ALA A 222 -39.32 15.56 39.24
CA ALA A 222 -38.81 16.21 38.06
C ALA A 222 -38.61 15.23 36.89
N ASN A 223 -39.48 15.37 35.97
CA ASN A 223 -39.36 15.10 34.56
C ASN A 223 -38.09 15.71 34.00
N THR A 224 -37.21 14.91 33.36
CA THR A 224 -36.23 15.43 32.44
C THR A 224 -36.14 14.54 31.23
N THR A 225 -36.70 15.03 30.16
CA THR A 225 -36.49 14.63 28.77
C THR A 225 -35.04 14.79 28.35
N PRO A 226 -34.48 13.91 27.51
CA PRO A 226 -33.15 14.11 26.94
C PRO A 226 -33.19 15.12 25.80
N SER A 227 -32.44 16.19 25.95
CA SER A 227 -32.20 17.20 24.93
C SER A 227 -31.20 16.73 23.87
N SER A 228 -31.55 16.96 22.61
CA SER A 228 -30.72 16.86 21.42
C SER A 228 -29.52 17.80 21.51
N PRO A 229 -28.34 17.41 20.95
CA PRO A 229 -27.25 18.35 20.76
C PRO A 229 -27.51 19.29 19.60
N SER A 230 -27.33 20.54 19.89
CA SER A 230 -27.41 21.71 19.05
C SER A 230 -26.35 21.72 17.94
N THR A 231 -26.79 21.96 16.74
CA THR A 231 -26.00 22.46 15.60
C THR A 231 -25.59 23.91 15.84
N GLY A 232 -24.29 24.15 15.67
CA GLY A 232 -23.70 25.49 15.56
C GLY A 232 -22.20 25.29 15.60
N ASP A 233 -21.42 25.68 14.68
CA ASP A 233 -21.28 26.98 14.10
C ASP A 233 -20.39 26.88 12.82
N MET A 234 -20.84 27.49 11.77
CA MET A 234 -20.11 27.72 10.54
C MET A 234 -19.03 28.78 10.77
N ALA A 235 -17.76 28.37 10.88
CA ALA A 235 -16.66 29.29 10.70
C ALA A 235 -16.22 29.27 9.24
N MET A 236 -16.74 30.22 8.51
CA MET A 236 -16.31 30.68 7.21
C MET A 236 -14.83 31.02 7.27
N ARG A 237 -13.96 30.24 6.63
CA ARG A 237 -12.56 30.66 6.33
C ARG A 237 -12.42 30.92 4.87
N THR A 238 -12.31 32.17 4.64
CA THR A 238 -11.95 32.95 3.46
C THR A 238 -10.95 32.22 2.55
N ILE A 239 -11.39 31.99 1.33
CA ILE A 239 -10.56 31.57 0.19
C ILE A 239 -9.85 32.82 -0.31
N MET A 240 -8.52 32.83 -0.22
CA MET A 240 -7.72 33.78 -1.00
C MET A 240 -7.23 33.07 -2.27
N PRO A 241 -7.44 33.64 -3.43
CA PRO A 241 -6.83 33.14 -4.66
C PRO A 241 -5.40 33.67 -4.76
N LEU A 242 -4.43 32.77 -4.81
CA LEU A 242 -3.08 33.14 -5.18
C LEU A 242 -2.92 33.03 -6.70
N THR A 243 -2.91 34.19 -7.32
CA THR A 243 -2.65 34.41 -8.72
C THR A 243 -1.19 34.16 -9.07
N ALA A 244 -1.01 33.38 -10.14
CA ALA A 244 0.00 33.54 -11.21
C ALA A 244 1.44 33.88 -10.84
N VAL A 245 2.34 32.94 -11.14
CA VAL A 245 3.61 33.32 -11.79
C VAL A 245 3.79 32.41 -13.01
N MET A 246 3.51 32.99 -14.17
CA MET A 246 4.07 32.56 -15.44
C MET A 246 5.56 32.86 -15.45
N GLY A 247 6.37 31.87 -15.74
CA GLY A 247 7.82 32.01 -15.95
C GLY A 247 8.31 30.94 -16.91
N ILE A 248 8.18 31.21 -18.17
CA ILE A 248 9.06 30.98 -19.33
C ILE A 248 10.26 30.06 -19.05
N ALA A 249 10.31 28.91 -19.73
CA ALA A 249 11.55 28.33 -20.26
C ALA A 249 11.25 27.55 -21.54
N LEU A 250 11.09 28.27 -22.64
CA LEU A 250 11.33 27.79 -24.00
C LEU A 250 12.85 27.78 -24.20
N LEU A 251 13.51 26.63 -24.17
CA LEU A 251 14.85 26.40 -24.73
C LEU A 251 15.16 24.88 -24.60
N GLY A 252 14.95 24.12 -25.68
CA GLY A 252 15.34 22.70 -25.71
C GLY A 252 14.95 21.92 -26.96
N ALA A 253 14.48 22.57 -28.01
CA ALA A 253 14.10 21.89 -29.25
C ALA A 253 14.99 22.26 -30.44
N ALA A 254 16.29 22.26 -30.28
CA ALA A 254 17.21 22.61 -31.37
C ALA A 254 18.49 21.73 -31.46
N TYR A 255 18.48 20.49 -30.98
CA TYR A 255 19.69 19.66 -31.04
C TYR A 255 19.54 18.31 -31.76
N VAL A 256 18.47 18.04 -32.44
CA VAL A 256 18.27 16.77 -33.16
C VAL A 256 18.29 16.92 -34.70
N LEU A 257 18.50 18.10 -35.25
CA LEU A 257 18.45 18.29 -36.71
C LEU A 257 19.81 18.58 -37.38
N MET A 258 20.95 18.32 -36.75
CA MET A 258 22.28 18.53 -37.37
C MET A 258 23.19 17.30 -37.46
N ALA A 259 22.64 16.10 -37.43
CA ALA A 259 23.46 14.89 -37.61
C ALA A 259 23.08 14.04 -38.84
N ARG A 260 22.49 14.65 -39.88
CA ARG A 260 22.06 13.89 -41.08
C ARG A 260 22.41 14.53 -42.42
N THR A 261 23.50 15.24 -42.48
CA THR A 261 24.06 15.66 -43.80
C THR A 261 25.57 15.63 -43.78
N LYS A 262 26.16 14.43 -43.78
CA LYS A 262 27.54 14.25 -44.28
C LYS A 262 27.79 12.76 -44.52
N LYS A 263 27.27 12.27 -45.65
CA LYS A 263 27.78 11.11 -46.30
C LYS A 263 27.24 11.05 -47.72
N GLU A 264 27.84 11.83 -48.61
CA GLU A 264 27.95 11.64 -50.04
C GLU A 264 29.05 12.58 -50.51
N ASP A 265 30.24 12.06 -50.61
CA ASP A 265 31.25 12.17 -51.67
C ASP A 265 32.39 11.20 -51.34
#